data_9d91daf60794c347b6c343181f64c7b9
#
_entry.id   9d91daf60794c347b6c343181f64c7b9
#
_cell.length_a   1.000
_cell.length_b   1.000
_cell.length_c   1.000
_cell.angle_alpha   90.00
_cell.angle_beta   90.00
_cell.angle_gamma   90.00
#
_symmetry.space_group_name_H-M   'P 1'
#
loop_
_entity.id
_entity.type
_entity.pdbx_description
1 polymer ?
#
loop_
_entity_poly.entity_id
_entity_poly.type
_entity_poly.pdbx_seq_one_letter_code
_entity_poly.pdbx_strand_id
1 'polypeptide(L)'
;MTARIETMRVNGGLEVTRLVTNDTNIVVPAEVNGIPVVSLGNMFLRDSHGSGNRNLMIPASVVTASPEALVSMSGLRSITYLGDFETFNSFNWEVCTDCQVNCADGFSFSFLAGYKMSFPTFDDELLGSHQRISEGTVMARLTNPVHLTDENREKYTRYMKARIVPMAEHAIFENDMNSLKSIIETALLDENDMKALLEKSVRSGRISSTSVIMTTLNVLHSRT
;
A
#
# COMPACT_ATOMS: atom_id res chain seq x y z
N MET A 1 20.16 23.26 -2.86
CA MET A 1 19.37 24.50 -3.11
C MET A 1 18.41 24.67 -1.96
N THR A 2 18.14 25.91 -1.52
CA THR A 2 17.15 26.14 -0.46
C THR A 2 15.76 25.94 -1.05
N ALA A 3 14.95 25.07 -0.46
CA ALA A 3 13.57 24.89 -0.88
C ALA A 3 12.80 26.21 -0.74
N ARG A 4 12.01 26.57 -1.74
CA ARG A 4 11.13 27.74 -1.69
C ARG A 4 9.71 27.27 -1.41
N ILE A 5 9.08 27.84 -0.39
CA ILE A 5 7.72 27.56 0.00
C ILE A 5 6.85 28.80 -0.09
N GLU A 6 5.65 28.64 -0.65
CA GLU A 6 4.60 29.65 -0.67
C GLU A 6 3.39 29.09 0.08
N THR A 7 2.80 29.90 0.93
CA THR A 7 1.70 29.48 1.79
C THR A 7 0.57 30.50 1.77
N MET A 8 -0.64 30.04 2.04
CA MET A 8 -1.83 30.86 2.25
C MET A 8 -2.43 30.57 3.63
N ARG A 9 -2.97 31.58 4.29
CA ARG A 9 -3.70 31.37 5.55
C ARG A 9 -5.04 30.69 5.30
N VAL A 10 -5.29 29.64 6.08
CA VAL A 10 -6.56 28.90 6.12
C VAL A 10 -7.01 28.74 7.57
N ASN A 11 -8.20 28.19 7.76
CA ASN A 11 -8.67 27.90 9.10
C ASN A 11 -7.75 26.86 9.78
N GLY A 12 -7.27 27.21 10.97
CA GLY A 12 -6.37 26.36 11.76
C GLY A 12 -4.88 26.45 11.43
N GLY A 13 -4.45 27.16 10.36
CA GLY A 13 -3.03 27.25 10.03
C GLY A 13 -2.71 27.78 8.64
N LEU A 14 -1.80 27.10 7.97
CA LEU A 14 -1.36 27.41 6.60
C LEU A 14 -1.65 26.26 5.66
N GLU A 15 -2.04 26.62 4.44
CA GLU A 15 -1.99 25.75 3.27
C GLU A 15 -0.69 26.01 2.51
N VAL A 16 0.04 24.93 2.16
CA VAL A 16 1.15 25.03 1.22
C VAL A 16 0.57 25.07 -0.20
N THR A 17 0.66 26.24 -0.83
CA THR A 17 0.19 26.44 -2.22
C THR A 17 1.27 26.12 -3.23
N ARG A 18 2.55 26.18 -2.82
CA ARG A 18 3.68 25.84 -3.68
C ARG A 18 4.91 25.47 -2.85
N LEU A 19 5.56 24.38 -3.23
CA LEU A 19 6.86 23.96 -2.72
C LEU A 19 7.77 23.65 -3.90
N VAL A 20 8.85 24.42 -4.07
CA VAL A 20 9.81 24.24 -5.16
C VAL A 20 11.11 23.68 -4.61
N THR A 21 11.46 22.47 -5.05
CA THR A 21 12.69 21.80 -4.66
C THR A 21 13.14 20.82 -5.75
N ASN A 22 14.44 20.60 -5.84
CA ASN A 22 15.04 19.57 -6.72
C ASN A 22 15.52 18.37 -5.89
N ASP A 23 15.23 18.34 -4.59
CA ASP A 23 15.67 17.27 -3.71
C ASP A 23 14.94 15.96 -4.01
N THR A 24 15.63 14.86 -3.87
CA THR A 24 15.05 13.51 -3.96
C THR A 24 14.11 13.25 -2.77
N ASN A 25 14.50 13.72 -1.59
CA ASN A 25 13.67 13.61 -0.38
C ASN A 25 13.01 14.97 -0.13
N ILE A 26 11.73 15.06 -0.44
CA ILE A 26 10.92 16.25 -0.28
C ILE A 26 10.30 16.20 1.11
N VAL A 27 10.50 17.22 1.89
CA VAL A 27 9.91 17.34 3.23
C VAL A 27 8.97 18.54 3.27
N VAL A 28 7.70 18.29 3.55
CA VAL A 28 6.74 19.35 3.88
C VAL A 28 7.02 19.77 5.33
N PRO A 29 7.30 21.06 5.60
CA PRO A 29 7.54 21.50 6.97
C PRO A 29 6.25 21.40 7.80
N ALA A 30 6.39 21.04 9.08
CA ALA A 30 5.24 20.99 9.99
C ALA A 30 4.70 22.40 10.33
N GLU A 31 5.57 23.42 10.21
CA GLU A 31 5.22 24.82 10.45
C GLU A 31 6.04 25.76 9.57
N VAL A 32 5.51 26.94 9.31
CA VAL A 32 6.21 28.05 8.66
C VAL A 32 6.03 29.29 9.51
N ASN A 33 7.15 29.87 9.96
CA ASN A 33 7.17 31.05 10.87
C ASN A 33 6.32 30.84 12.16
N GLY A 34 6.39 29.63 12.74
CA GLY A 34 5.64 29.27 13.94
C GLY A 34 4.14 29.03 13.75
N ILE A 35 3.68 28.96 12.50
CA ILE A 35 2.27 28.66 12.17
C ILE A 35 2.21 27.26 11.57
N PRO A 36 1.36 26.36 12.07
CA PRO A 36 1.28 24.99 11.59
C PRO A 36 0.82 24.93 10.13
N VAL A 37 1.42 24.02 9.38
CA VAL A 37 0.95 23.63 8.05
C VAL A 37 -0.13 22.57 8.23
N VAL A 38 -1.35 22.87 7.79
CA VAL A 38 -2.53 21.99 7.98
C VAL A 38 -3.15 21.52 6.67
N SER A 39 -2.73 22.11 5.55
CA SER A 39 -3.32 21.79 4.23
C SER A 39 -2.27 21.78 3.12
N LEU A 40 -2.49 20.96 2.10
CA LEU A 40 -1.75 20.96 0.84
C LEU A 40 -2.66 21.37 -0.33
N GLY A 41 -2.27 22.43 -1.01
CA GLY A 41 -3.03 22.99 -2.12
C GLY A 41 -2.91 22.20 -3.43
N ASN A 42 -3.68 22.62 -4.41
CA ASN A 42 -3.66 22.03 -5.76
C ASN A 42 -2.26 22.14 -6.38
N MET A 43 -1.74 21.02 -6.90
CA MET A 43 -0.46 20.94 -7.62
C MET A 43 0.69 21.65 -6.89
N PHE A 44 0.74 21.56 -5.54
CA PHE A 44 1.70 22.31 -4.73
C PHE A 44 3.17 22.02 -5.07
N LEU A 45 3.46 20.88 -5.76
CA LEU A 45 4.78 20.48 -6.22
C LEU A 45 5.02 20.71 -7.73
N ARG A 46 4.13 21.44 -8.42
CA ARG A 46 4.16 21.59 -9.90
C ARG A 46 5.49 22.10 -10.49
N ASP A 47 6.21 22.90 -9.72
CA ASP A 47 7.48 23.48 -10.16
C ASP A 47 8.70 22.79 -9.51
N SER A 48 8.46 21.65 -8.87
CA SER A 48 9.51 20.83 -8.29
C SER A 48 10.03 19.86 -9.33
N HIS A 49 11.21 20.16 -9.87
CA HIS A 49 11.85 19.37 -10.90
C HIS A 49 13.01 18.58 -10.29
N GLY A 50 13.01 17.28 -10.47
CA GLY A 50 14.10 16.40 -10.06
C GLY A 50 14.17 15.20 -10.97
N SER A 51 15.36 14.69 -11.22
CA SER A 51 15.55 13.43 -11.96
C SER A 51 15.52 12.25 -10.98
N GLY A 52 14.86 11.16 -11.36
CA GLY A 52 14.86 9.91 -10.63
C GLY A 52 13.69 9.73 -9.65
N ASN A 53 13.87 8.77 -8.76
CA ASN A 53 12.86 8.41 -7.75
C ASN A 53 12.81 9.45 -6.63
N ARG A 54 11.63 9.88 -6.26
CA ARG A 54 11.42 10.91 -5.24
C ARG A 54 10.57 10.37 -4.10
N ASN A 55 10.89 10.84 -2.90
CA ASN A 55 10.19 10.50 -1.66
C ASN A 55 9.57 11.77 -1.08
N LEU A 56 8.33 11.69 -0.62
CA LEU A 56 7.61 12.81 0.00
C LEU A 56 7.33 12.48 1.46
N MET A 57 7.77 13.35 2.35
CA MET A 57 7.43 13.27 3.77
C MET A 57 6.43 14.37 4.12
N ILE A 58 5.32 13.99 4.75
CA ILE A 58 4.21 14.87 5.13
C ILE A 58 4.02 14.82 6.64
N PRO A 59 4.00 15.94 7.35
CA PRO A 59 3.82 15.97 8.80
C PRO A 59 2.36 15.65 9.19
N ALA A 60 2.17 15.14 10.41
CA ALA A 60 0.84 14.82 10.97
C ALA A 60 -0.08 16.03 11.12
N SER A 61 0.48 17.26 11.13
CA SER A 61 -0.31 18.48 11.17
C SER A 61 -1.14 18.73 9.90
N VAL A 62 -0.77 18.13 8.78
CA VAL A 62 -1.55 18.18 7.53
C VAL A 62 -2.73 17.25 7.65
N VAL A 63 -3.93 17.81 7.76
CA VAL A 63 -5.19 17.07 7.93
C VAL A 63 -6.14 17.25 6.75
N THR A 64 -5.80 18.12 5.80
CA THR A 64 -6.56 18.34 4.55
C THR A 64 -5.60 18.46 3.37
N ALA A 65 -6.07 18.08 2.20
CA ALA A 65 -5.31 18.28 0.97
C ALA A 65 -6.25 18.35 -0.25
N SER A 66 -5.83 19.10 -1.27
CA SER A 66 -6.50 19.04 -2.56
C SER A 66 -6.36 17.63 -3.17
N PRO A 67 -7.42 17.05 -3.74
CA PRO A 67 -7.31 15.78 -4.48
C PRO A 67 -6.29 15.82 -5.62
N GLU A 68 -6.01 17.01 -6.15
CA GLU A 68 -5.06 17.24 -7.24
C GLU A 68 -3.68 17.67 -6.76
N ALA A 69 -3.38 17.57 -5.46
CA ALA A 69 -2.13 18.06 -4.88
C ALA A 69 -0.87 17.45 -5.55
N LEU A 70 -0.94 16.18 -5.96
CA LEU A 70 0.18 15.41 -6.50
C LEU A 70 0.12 15.18 -8.02
N VAL A 71 -0.89 15.67 -8.73
CA VAL A 71 -1.12 15.38 -10.17
C VAL A 71 0.08 15.76 -11.04
N SER A 72 0.80 16.83 -10.70
CA SER A 72 1.98 17.27 -11.46
C SER A 72 3.27 16.55 -11.09
N MET A 73 3.24 15.64 -10.11
CA MET A 73 4.43 15.02 -9.54
C MET A 73 4.80 13.73 -10.27
N SER A 74 5.78 13.82 -11.19
CA SER A 74 6.39 12.65 -11.81
C SER A 74 7.49 12.04 -10.93
N GLY A 75 7.66 10.72 -11.00
CA GLY A 75 8.75 10.02 -10.30
C GLY A 75 8.57 9.86 -8.79
N LEU A 76 7.40 10.19 -8.23
CA LEU A 76 7.10 9.94 -6.82
C LEU A 76 7.00 8.43 -6.58
N ARG A 77 7.84 7.88 -5.69
CA ARG A 77 7.92 6.45 -5.39
C ARG A 77 7.48 6.10 -3.98
N SER A 78 7.60 7.05 -3.06
CA SER A 78 7.11 6.83 -1.70
C SER A 78 6.55 8.09 -1.07
N ILE A 79 5.55 7.90 -0.23
CA ILE A 79 5.01 8.90 0.67
C ILE A 79 5.13 8.34 2.08
N THR A 80 5.74 9.12 2.97
CA THR A 80 5.72 8.88 4.41
C THR A 80 4.84 9.95 5.04
N TYR A 81 3.67 9.55 5.51
CA TYR A 81 2.76 10.41 6.25
C TYR A 81 2.92 10.18 7.75
N LEU A 82 3.24 11.21 8.49
CA LEU A 82 3.48 11.13 9.93
C LEU A 82 2.19 11.13 10.78
N GLY A 83 1.02 11.12 10.15
CA GLY A 83 -0.30 10.90 10.74
C GLY A 83 -0.81 9.47 10.50
N ASP A 84 -2.10 9.25 10.75
CA ASP A 84 -2.77 7.97 10.57
C ASP A 84 -3.29 7.77 9.13
N PHE A 85 -3.56 6.50 8.79
CA PHE A 85 -4.05 6.17 7.45
C PHE A 85 -5.46 6.72 7.18
N GLU A 86 -6.33 6.84 8.17
CA GLU A 86 -7.69 7.36 7.98
C GLU A 86 -7.67 8.79 7.44
N THR A 87 -6.79 9.63 8.01
CA THR A 87 -6.58 10.99 7.52
C THR A 87 -5.99 10.98 6.11
N PHE A 88 -4.94 10.15 5.87
CA PHE A 88 -4.35 10.01 4.53
C PHE A 88 -5.38 9.54 3.50
N ASN A 89 -6.19 8.56 3.84
CA ASN A 89 -7.24 7.99 2.98
C ASN A 89 -8.24 9.05 2.50
N SER A 90 -8.52 10.06 3.35
CA SER A 90 -9.43 11.16 3.03
C SER A 90 -8.89 12.11 1.94
N PHE A 91 -7.57 12.12 1.68
CA PHE A 91 -6.97 12.98 0.65
C PHE A 91 -7.34 12.53 -0.76
N ASN A 92 -7.61 11.26 -0.94
CA ASN A 92 -8.09 10.66 -2.20
C ASN A 92 -7.21 11.02 -3.41
N TRP A 93 -5.90 10.98 -3.22
CA TRP A 93 -4.92 11.36 -4.24
C TRP A 93 -4.80 10.32 -5.35
N GLU A 94 -4.31 10.77 -6.48
CA GLU A 94 -3.88 9.95 -7.61
C GLU A 94 -2.44 10.24 -7.95
N VAL A 95 -1.69 9.22 -8.34
CA VAL A 95 -0.29 9.36 -8.76
C VAL A 95 -0.04 8.74 -10.13
N CYS A 96 0.94 9.30 -10.85
CA CYS A 96 1.32 8.84 -12.19
C CYS A 96 2.30 7.65 -12.17
N THR A 97 2.78 7.23 -11.00
CA THR A 97 3.76 6.14 -10.81
C THR A 97 3.36 5.30 -9.62
N ASP A 98 3.72 4.01 -9.63
CA ASP A 98 3.53 3.17 -8.45
C ASP A 98 4.19 3.80 -7.23
N CYS A 99 3.44 3.91 -6.14
CA CYS A 99 3.83 4.67 -4.97
C CYS A 99 3.61 3.88 -3.68
N GLN A 100 4.68 3.70 -2.91
CA GLN A 100 4.61 3.13 -1.57
C GLN A 100 4.14 4.19 -0.58
N VAL A 101 3.05 3.94 0.13
CA VAL A 101 2.55 4.79 1.22
C VAL A 101 2.83 4.11 2.55
N ASN A 102 3.39 4.88 3.49
CA ASN A 102 3.63 4.46 4.87
C ASN A 102 3.08 5.52 5.82
N CYS A 103 2.26 5.12 6.79
CA CYS A 103 1.70 6.01 7.81
C CYS A 103 2.25 5.68 9.19
N ALA A 104 2.17 6.64 10.12
CA ALA A 104 2.73 6.49 11.47
C ALA A 104 2.01 5.42 12.32
N ASP A 105 0.76 5.08 12.00
CA ASP A 105 -0.03 4.02 12.63
C ASP A 105 0.38 2.60 12.20
N GLY A 106 1.41 2.47 11.33
CA GLY A 106 1.92 1.20 10.82
C GLY A 106 1.28 0.76 9.50
N PHE A 107 0.33 1.53 8.95
CA PHE A 107 -0.18 1.24 7.60
C PHE A 107 0.94 1.33 6.56
N SER A 108 0.95 0.34 5.64
CA SER A 108 1.93 0.28 4.54
C SER A 108 1.30 -0.42 3.33
N PHE A 109 1.25 0.28 2.19
CA PHE A 109 0.70 -0.28 0.96
C PHE A 109 1.30 0.37 -0.29
N SER A 110 1.51 -0.43 -1.35
CA SER A 110 1.94 0.06 -2.68
C SER A 110 0.73 0.27 -3.59
N PHE A 111 0.37 1.53 -3.79
CA PHE A 111 -0.66 1.91 -4.75
C PHE A 111 -0.11 1.92 -6.16
N LEU A 112 -0.93 1.48 -7.12
CA LEU A 112 -0.56 1.41 -8.54
C LEU A 112 -0.81 2.76 -9.23
N ALA A 113 -0.01 3.03 -10.24
CA ALA A 113 -0.15 4.22 -11.09
C ALA A 113 -1.53 4.29 -11.75
N GLY A 114 -2.10 5.49 -11.79
CA GLY A 114 -3.40 5.75 -12.43
C GLY A 114 -4.62 5.32 -11.63
N TYR A 115 -4.43 4.95 -10.34
CA TYR A 115 -5.52 4.66 -9.41
C TYR A 115 -5.48 5.60 -8.22
N LYS A 116 -6.63 5.77 -7.57
CA LYS A 116 -6.74 6.54 -6.33
C LYS A 116 -6.00 5.86 -5.19
N MET A 117 -5.26 6.64 -4.38
CA MET A 117 -4.57 6.16 -3.18
C MET A 117 -5.48 6.19 -1.95
N SER A 118 -6.71 5.71 -2.11
CA SER A 118 -7.70 5.66 -1.04
C SER A 118 -8.56 4.40 -1.18
N PHE A 119 -8.94 3.80 -0.06
CA PHE A 119 -9.86 2.68 -0.02
C PHE A 119 -11.27 3.14 0.39
N PRO A 120 -12.35 2.55 -0.16
CA PRO A 120 -12.35 1.42 -1.11
C PRO A 120 -12.12 1.81 -2.57
N THR A 121 -11.98 3.12 -2.90
CA THR A 121 -11.92 3.62 -4.29
C THR A 121 -10.86 2.91 -5.14
N PHE A 122 -9.66 2.67 -4.57
CA PHE A 122 -8.61 1.91 -5.25
C PHE A 122 -9.10 0.53 -5.70
N ASP A 123 -9.76 -0.20 -4.78
CA ASP A 123 -10.26 -1.55 -5.07
C ASP A 123 -11.34 -1.52 -6.15
N ASP A 124 -12.25 -0.56 -6.09
CA ASP A 124 -13.36 -0.41 -7.04
C ASP A 124 -12.84 -0.11 -8.44
N GLU A 125 -11.90 0.82 -8.56
CA GLU A 125 -11.27 1.18 -9.82
C GLU A 125 -10.44 0.02 -10.39
N LEU A 126 -9.63 -0.65 -9.55
CA LEU A 126 -8.78 -1.76 -9.98
C LEU A 126 -9.60 -2.96 -10.45
N LEU A 127 -10.62 -3.35 -9.69
CA LEU A 127 -11.50 -4.47 -10.02
C LEU A 127 -12.45 -4.15 -11.18
N GLY A 128 -12.79 -2.87 -11.39
CA GLY A 128 -13.55 -2.40 -12.53
C GLY A 128 -12.72 -2.27 -13.82
N SER A 129 -11.40 -2.24 -13.71
CA SER A 129 -10.52 -2.15 -14.86
C SER A 129 -10.48 -3.47 -15.63
N HIS A 130 -10.27 -3.42 -16.95
CA HIS A 130 -10.03 -4.61 -17.75
C HIS A 130 -8.55 -5.05 -17.75
N GLN A 131 -7.73 -4.46 -16.89
CA GLN A 131 -6.32 -4.77 -16.79
C GLN A 131 -6.09 -6.03 -15.96
N ARG A 132 -5.01 -6.74 -16.25
CA ARG A 132 -4.58 -7.88 -15.43
C ARG A 132 -4.07 -7.37 -14.09
N ILE A 133 -4.74 -7.79 -13.02
CA ILE A 133 -4.33 -7.46 -11.65
C ILE A 133 -3.13 -8.33 -11.27
N SER A 134 -2.14 -7.75 -10.59
CA SER A 134 -1.02 -8.54 -10.09
C SER A 134 -1.45 -9.39 -8.88
N GLU A 135 -0.95 -10.61 -8.82
CA GLU A 135 -1.20 -11.53 -7.70
C GLU A 135 -0.71 -10.91 -6.38
N GLY A 136 0.43 -10.19 -6.42
CA GLY A 136 0.97 -9.48 -5.25
C GLY A 136 0.01 -8.41 -4.70
N THR A 137 -0.64 -7.63 -5.56
CA THR A 137 -1.63 -6.63 -5.14
C THR A 137 -2.85 -7.30 -4.49
N VAL A 138 -3.37 -8.37 -5.10
CA VAL A 138 -4.51 -9.11 -4.54
C VAL A 138 -4.14 -9.73 -3.19
N MET A 139 -2.97 -10.33 -3.09
CA MET A 139 -2.45 -10.87 -1.83
C MET A 139 -2.37 -9.80 -0.76
N ALA A 140 -1.77 -8.65 -1.05
CA ALA A 140 -1.65 -7.54 -0.12
C ALA A 140 -3.02 -7.04 0.37
N ARG A 141 -4.03 -6.99 -0.52
CA ARG A 141 -5.40 -6.59 -0.14
C ARG A 141 -6.13 -7.64 0.72
N LEU A 142 -5.88 -8.92 0.49
CA LEU A 142 -6.50 -9.99 1.28
C LEU A 142 -5.84 -10.15 2.66
N THR A 143 -4.53 -9.92 2.77
CA THR A 143 -3.79 -10.01 4.05
C THR A 143 -3.90 -8.74 4.89
N ASN A 144 -4.03 -7.57 4.27
CA ASN A 144 -4.27 -6.30 4.95
C ASN A 144 -5.57 -5.65 4.45
N PRO A 145 -6.74 -6.08 4.97
CA PRO A 145 -8.05 -5.74 4.42
C PRO A 145 -8.63 -4.41 4.93
N VAL A 146 -7.79 -3.38 5.13
CA VAL A 146 -8.25 -2.05 5.55
C VAL A 146 -9.28 -1.53 4.55
N HIS A 147 -10.48 -1.18 5.02
CA HIS A 147 -11.65 -0.74 4.21
C HIS A 147 -11.99 -1.66 3.02
N LEU A 148 -11.60 -2.93 3.08
CA LEU A 148 -11.97 -3.90 2.05
C LEU A 148 -13.43 -4.32 2.20
N THR A 149 -14.27 -3.93 1.25
CA THR A 149 -15.69 -4.31 1.24
C THR A 149 -15.86 -5.82 1.01
N ASP A 150 -16.98 -6.40 1.48
CA ASP A 150 -17.27 -7.82 1.26
C ASP A 150 -17.34 -8.16 -0.24
N GLU A 151 -17.90 -7.26 -1.05
CA GLU A 151 -17.97 -7.43 -2.50
C GLU A 151 -16.59 -7.50 -3.14
N ASN A 152 -15.68 -6.58 -2.78
CA ASN A 152 -14.33 -6.54 -3.33
C ASN A 152 -13.50 -7.72 -2.82
N ARG A 153 -13.68 -8.12 -1.54
CA ARG A 153 -13.09 -9.33 -0.99
C ARG A 153 -13.51 -10.57 -1.77
N GLU A 154 -14.77 -10.72 -2.10
CA GLU A 154 -15.26 -11.85 -2.89
C GLU A 154 -14.64 -11.88 -4.30
N LYS A 155 -14.54 -10.72 -4.96
CA LYS A 155 -13.90 -10.59 -6.28
C LYS A 155 -12.42 -11.00 -6.23
N TYR A 156 -11.67 -10.51 -5.26
CA TYR A 156 -10.27 -10.88 -5.06
C TYR A 156 -10.10 -12.36 -4.72
N THR A 157 -10.95 -12.89 -3.85
CA THR A 157 -10.95 -14.32 -3.51
C THR A 157 -11.18 -15.19 -4.74
N ARG A 158 -12.16 -14.84 -5.57
CA ARG A 158 -12.46 -15.56 -6.84
C ARG A 158 -11.27 -15.48 -7.79
N TYR A 159 -10.61 -14.33 -7.89
CA TYR A 159 -9.42 -14.16 -8.71
C TYR A 159 -8.27 -15.09 -8.28
N MET A 160 -8.05 -15.20 -6.96
CA MET A 160 -6.94 -16.00 -6.40
C MET A 160 -7.21 -17.49 -6.34
N LYS A 161 -8.47 -17.93 -6.25
CA LYS A 161 -8.83 -19.34 -5.98
C LYS A 161 -8.16 -20.35 -6.91
N ALA A 162 -8.00 -20.04 -8.19
CA ALA A 162 -7.34 -20.92 -9.16
C ALA A 162 -5.80 -20.80 -9.15
N ARG A 163 -5.25 -19.84 -8.41
CA ARG A 163 -3.81 -19.48 -8.43
C ARG A 163 -3.10 -19.81 -7.15
N ILE A 164 -3.82 -19.86 -6.04
CA ILE A 164 -3.23 -19.88 -4.69
C ILE A 164 -2.42 -21.17 -4.44
N VAL A 165 -2.91 -22.33 -4.87
CA VAL A 165 -2.20 -23.62 -4.71
C VAL A 165 -0.93 -23.65 -5.54
N PRO A 166 -0.93 -23.36 -6.86
CA PRO A 166 0.29 -23.25 -7.65
C PRO A 166 1.32 -22.26 -7.07
N MET A 167 0.87 -21.13 -6.54
CA MET A 167 1.76 -20.15 -5.89
C MET A 167 2.40 -20.72 -4.63
N ALA A 168 1.64 -21.42 -3.78
CA ALA A 168 2.16 -22.07 -2.59
C ALA A 168 3.17 -23.17 -2.94
N GLU A 169 2.89 -23.96 -3.98
CA GLU A 169 3.81 -24.96 -4.49
C GLU A 169 5.13 -24.36 -4.97
N HIS A 170 5.05 -23.24 -5.70
CA HIS A 170 6.23 -22.52 -6.17
C HIS A 170 7.04 -21.97 -4.99
N ALA A 171 6.39 -21.36 -3.99
CA ALA A 171 7.05 -20.87 -2.78
C ALA A 171 7.77 -22.01 -2.01
N ILE A 172 7.17 -23.20 -1.93
CA ILE A 172 7.81 -24.38 -1.33
C ILE A 172 9.04 -24.78 -2.16
N PHE A 173 8.92 -24.83 -3.48
CA PHE A 173 10.03 -25.23 -4.38
C PHE A 173 11.22 -24.27 -4.25
N GLU A 174 10.96 -22.97 -4.28
CA GLU A 174 11.98 -21.90 -4.13
C GLU A 174 12.47 -21.73 -2.69
N ASN A 175 11.86 -22.42 -1.71
CA ASN A 175 12.10 -22.23 -0.27
C ASN A 175 11.85 -20.77 0.20
N ASP A 176 10.89 -20.10 -0.44
CA ASP A 176 10.46 -18.74 -0.09
C ASP A 176 9.43 -18.79 1.05
N MET A 177 9.95 -18.72 2.27
CA MET A 177 9.14 -18.79 3.48
C MET A 177 8.24 -17.57 3.68
N ASN A 178 8.64 -16.40 3.16
CA ASN A 178 7.85 -15.17 3.30
C ASN A 178 6.60 -15.26 2.42
N SER A 179 6.77 -15.63 1.16
CA SER A 179 5.64 -15.85 0.25
C SER A 179 4.72 -16.95 0.75
N LEU A 180 5.26 -18.08 1.23
CA LEU A 180 4.44 -19.17 1.76
C LEU A 180 3.59 -18.73 2.97
N LYS A 181 4.16 -17.98 3.91
CA LYS A 181 3.42 -17.44 5.07
C LYS A 181 2.32 -16.49 4.64
N SER A 182 2.63 -15.53 3.76
CA SER A 182 1.62 -14.59 3.22
C SER A 182 0.48 -15.30 2.51
N ILE A 183 0.77 -16.37 1.75
CA ILE A 183 -0.25 -17.21 1.11
C ILE A 183 -1.16 -17.86 2.16
N ILE A 184 -0.59 -18.45 3.20
CA ILE A 184 -1.35 -19.09 4.28
C ILE A 184 -2.22 -18.05 5.03
N GLU A 185 -1.70 -16.85 5.26
CA GLU A 185 -2.42 -15.75 5.93
C GLU A 185 -3.65 -15.28 5.16
N THR A 186 -3.74 -15.51 3.86
CA THR A 186 -4.97 -15.20 3.09
C THR A 186 -6.17 -16.05 3.51
N ALA A 187 -5.94 -17.18 4.17
CA ALA A 187 -6.94 -18.17 4.53
C ALA A 187 -7.75 -18.73 3.32
N LEU A 188 -7.15 -18.70 2.12
CA LEU A 188 -7.77 -19.22 0.90
C LEU A 188 -7.46 -20.71 0.62
N LEU A 189 -6.44 -21.26 1.29
CA LEU A 189 -6.10 -22.68 1.24
C LEU A 189 -7.02 -23.44 2.20
N ASP A 190 -7.73 -24.42 1.68
CA ASP A 190 -8.51 -25.32 2.53
C ASP A 190 -7.64 -26.41 3.18
N GLU A 191 -8.24 -27.25 4.02
CA GLU A 191 -7.52 -28.30 4.74
C GLU A 191 -6.92 -29.36 3.78
N ASN A 192 -7.61 -29.66 2.68
CA ASN A 192 -7.12 -30.62 1.69
C ASN A 192 -5.94 -30.05 0.90
N ASP A 193 -6.02 -28.77 0.52
CA ASP A 193 -4.91 -28.03 -0.09
C ASP A 193 -3.68 -28.07 0.82
N MET A 194 -3.87 -27.73 2.11
CA MET A 194 -2.80 -27.73 3.10
C MET A 194 -2.17 -29.12 3.29
N LYS A 195 -2.96 -30.20 3.30
CA LYS A 195 -2.45 -31.57 3.38
C LYS A 195 -1.63 -31.94 2.14
N ALA A 196 -2.11 -31.59 0.95
CA ALA A 196 -1.39 -31.83 -0.30
C ALA A 196 -0.05 -31.07 -0.35
N LEU A 197 -0.04 -29.81 0.08
CA LEU A 197 1.18 -29.00 0.19
C LEU A 197 2.16 -29.56 1.23
N LEU A 198 1.65 -30.10 2.35
CA LEU A 198 2.46 -30.77 3.35
C LEU A 198 3.19 -32.00 2.75
N GLU A 199 2.46 -32.90 2.09
CA GLU A 199 3.06 -34.05 1.43
C GLU A 199 4.15 -33.62 0.43
N LYS A 200 3.88 -32.60 -0.36
CA LYS A 200 4.82 -32.05 -1.34
C LYS A 200 6.08 -31.49 -0.68
N SER A 201 5.93 -30.75 0.42
CA SER A 201 7.07 -30.18 1.16
C SER A 201 7.94 -31.26 1.78
N VAL A 202 7.33 -32.34 2.32
CA VAL A 202 8.05 -33.52 2.86
C VAL A 202 8.82 -34.23 1.76
N ARG A 203 8.17 -34.54 0.62
CA ARG A 203 8.85 -35.20 -0.53
C ARG A 203 10.01 -34.39 -1.08
N SER A 204 9.92 -33.07 -1.03
CA SER A 204 10.98 -32.15 -1.48
C SER A 204 12.04 -31.87 -0.44
N GLY A 205 11.95 -32.45 0.76
CA GLY A 205 12.89 -32.21 1.87
C GLY A 205 12.90 -30.78 2.40
N ARG A 206 11.80 -30.03 2.23
CA ARG A 206 11.69 -28.62 2.63
C ARG A 206 11.22 -28.49 4.08
N ILE A 207 12.13 -28.73 5.02
CA ILE A 207 11.86 -28.81 6.46
C ILE A 207 11.14 -27.56 6.99
N SER A 208 11.59 -26.35 6.60
CA SER A 208 10.98 -25.09 7.06
C SER A 208 9.54 -24.96 6.60
N SER A 209 9.26 -25.24 5.32
CA SER A 209 7.90 -25.23 4.77
C SER A 209 7.01 -26.28 5.45
N THR A 210 7.54 -27.50 5.63
CA THR A 210 6.86 -28.58 6.37
C THR A 210 6.45 -28.13 7.78
N SER A 211 7.36 -27.51 8.53
CA SER A 211 7.10 -27.04 9.88
C SER A 211 5.97 -25.99 9.92
N VAL A 212 6.01 -25.00 9.01
CA VAL A 212 4.97 -23.94 8.96
C VAL A 212 3.61 -24.52 8.62
N ILE A 213 3.52 -25.38 7.60
CA ILE A 213 2.25 -25.99 7.18
C ILE A 213 1.68 -26.87 8.29
N MET A 214 2.50 -27.70 8.96
CA MET A 214 2.08 -28.51 10.10
C MET A 214 1.56 -27.65 11.27
N THR A 215 2.26 -26.59 11.60
CA THR A 215 1.82 -25.67 12.67
C THR A 215 0.46 -25.08 12.35
N THR A 216 0.24 -24.64 11.11
CA THR A 216 -1.04 -24.08 10.68
C THR A 216 -2.17 -25.11 10.73
N LEU A 217 -1.94 -26.32 10.25
CA LEU A 217 -2.91 -27.42 10.32
C LEU A 217 -3.31 -27.75 11.77
N ASN A 218 -2.34 -27.79 12.70
CA ASN A 218 -2.62 -28.04 14.11
C ASN A 218 -3.49 -26.94 14.74
N VAL A 219 -3.28 -25.66 14.35
CA VAL A 219 -4.10 -24.53 14.81
C VAL A 219 -5.54 -24.66 14.26
N LEU A 220 -5.70 -25.07 13.00
CA LEU A 220 -7.02 -25.27 12.40
C LEU A 220 -7.80 -26.37 13.12
N HIS A 221 -7.16 -27.51 13.42
CA HIS A 221 -7.79 -28.63 14.15
C HIS A 221 -8.12 -28.30 15.63
N SER A 222 -7.41 -27.37 16.26
CA SER A 222 -7.69 -26.98 17.64
C SER A 222 -8.88 -26.01 17.80
N ARG A 223 -9.41 -25.49 16.68
CA ARG A 223 -10.54 -24.55 16.65
C ARG A 223 -11.86 -25.20 16.23
N THR A 224 -11.82 -26.45 15.80
CA THR A 224 -12.98 -27.30 15.52
C THR A 224 -13.33 -28.18 16.72
#